data_02abf1f72082e10d3b259bbb3f870094
#
_entry.id   02abf1f72082e10d3b259bbb3f870094
#
_cell.length_a   1.000
_cell.length_b   1.000
_cell.length_c   1.000
_cell.angle_alpha   90.00
_cell.angle_beta   90.00
_cell.angle_gamma   90.00
#
_symmetry.space_group_name_H-M   'P 1'
#
loop_
_entity.id
_entity.type
_entity.pdbx_description
1 polymer ?
#
loop_
_entity_poly.entity_id
_entity_poly.type
_entity_poly.pdbx_seq_one_letter_code
_entity_poly.pdbx_strand_id
1 'polypeptide(L)'
;MILLRTCRAVLRKICFLAIVSLASAQIGQVMPTIEGETISGRKVILPDASRGKIAVLIFGFTKSSKEPSGAWADRVQAEFGSRAGFEMYQLPVLEDVPRFIRGMVISGMKKGVRENMRDHFMPIEQHESELKQLVSYKEHDDAYLIVLDTTGHIVHQTHGPFSDARYREFSNEVQRLLSQER
;
A
#
# COMPACT_ATOMS: atom_id res chain seq x y z
N MET A 1 -4.35 -47.69 -54.47
CA MET A 1 -3.48 -46.47 -54.57
C MET A 1 -4.38 -45.26 -54.39
N ILE A 2 -4.49 -44.71 -53.23
CA ILE A 2 -5.20 -43.53 -52.76
C ILE A 2 -5.50 -43.83 -51.30
N LEU A 3 -4.69 -43.25 -50.36
CA LEU A 3 -5.07 -43.01 -48.94
C LEU A 3 -3.82 -42.57 -48.17
N LEU A 4 -3.51 -41.28 -48.26
CA LEU A 4 -2.51 -40.66 -47.36
C LEU A 4 -2.55 -39.13 -47.53
N ARG A 5 -3.67 -38.52 -47.11
CA ARG A 5 -3.75 -37.05 -46.97
C ARG A 5 -4.91 -36.72 -46.02
N THR A 6 -4.75 -36.86 -44.74
CA THR A 6 -5.58 -36.13 -43.76
C THR A 6 -5.07 -36.43 -42.35
N CYS A 7 -3.93 -35.90 -41.95
CA CYS A 7 -3.52 -35.94 -40.56
C CYS A 7 -2.48 -34.84 -40.24
N ARG A 8 -2.75 -33.59 -40.65
CA ARG A 8 -1.86 -32.45 -40.34
C ARG A 8 -2.58 -31.17 -39.91
N ALA A 9 -3.82 -31.23 -39.50
CA ALA A 9 -4.62 -30.02 -39.19
C ALA A 9 -5.17 -29.94 -37.76
N VAL A 10 -4.79 -30.83 -36.85
CA VAL A 10 -5.36 -30.82 -35.45
C VAL A 10 -4.36 -30.44 -34.36
N LEU A 11 -3.09 -30.21 -34.67
CA LEU A 11 -2.07 -29.94 -33.64
C LEU A 11 -1.65 -28.45 -33.54
N ARG A 12 -2.55 -27.51 -33.83
CA ARG A 12 -2.20 -26.07 -33.82
C ARG A 12 -3.16 -25.17 -33.01
N LYS A 13 -3.99 -25.76 -32.14
CA LYS A 13 -4.98 -24.99 -31.34
C LYS A 13 -4.92 -25.21 -29.84
N ILE A 14 -3.83 -25.74 -29.27
CA ILE A 14 -3.69 -25.87 -27.81
C ILE A 14 -2.35 -25.28 -27.42
N CYS A 15 -2.25 -23.96 -27.45
CA CYS A 15 -1.14 -23.22 -26.78
C CYS A 15 -1.49 -21.73 -26.61
N PHE A 16 -2.72 -21.44 -26.17
CA PHE A 16 -3.12 -20.06 -25.90
C PHE A 16 -4.02 -19.98 -24.67
N LEU A 17 -3.60 -20.64 -23.57
CA LEU A 17 -4.26 -20.48 -22.28
C LEU A 17 -3.24 -20.75 -21.18
N ALA A 18 -2.47 -19.78 -20.79
CA ALA A 18 -1.82 -19.68 -19.47
C ALA A 18 -0.97 -18.43 -19.38
N ILE A 19 -1.54 -17.25 -19.56
CA ILE A 19 -1.00 -16.04 -18.98
C ILE A 19 -2.16 -15.37 -18.26
N VAL A 20 -2.65 -16.01 -17.20
CA VAL A 20 -3.48 -15.38 -16.21
C VAL A 20 -2.55 -14.91 -15.10
N SER A 21 -2.23 -13.63 -15.17
CA SER A 21 -1.96 -12.69 -14.09
C SER A 21 -1.53 -13.26 -12.74
N LEU A 22 -0.23 -13.30 -12.50
CA LEU A 22 0.39 -13.36 -11.17
C LEU A 22 0.33 -11.99 -10.46
N ALA A 23 -0.78 -11.30 -10.49
CA ALA A 23 -0.95 -9.99 -9.84
C ALA A 23 -1.74 -10.06 -8.53
N SER A 24 -1.99 -11.26 -7.97
CA SER A 24 -2.79 -11.43 -6.74
C SER A 24 -2.02 -12.08 -5.59
N ALA A 25 -0.70 -12.12 -5.63
CA ALA A 25 0.10 -12.92 -4.69
C ALA A 25 0.33 -12.29 -3.31
N GLN A 26 -0.14 -11.08 -3.05
CA GLN A 26 0.14 -10.37 -1.79
C GLN A 26 -1.03 -10.40 -0.79
N ILE A 27 -2.27 -10.58 -1.27
CA ILE A 27 -3.45 -10.66 -0.38
C ILE A 27 -3.42 -11.99 0.37
N GLY A 28 -3.61 -11.93 1.71
CA GLY A 28 -3.55 -13.07 2.61
C GLY A 28 -2.16 -13.36 3.18
N GLN A 29 -1.11 -12.63 2.76
CA GLN A 29 0.21 -12.73 3.38
C GLN A 29 0.31 -11.86 4.64
N VAL A 30 1.15 -12.27 5.57
CA VAL A 30 1.58 -11.40 6.66
C VAL A 30 2.39 -10.25 6.09
N MET A 31 2.09 -9.03 6.51
CA MET A 31 2.87 -7.84 6.15
C MET A 31 4.33 -8.02 6.58
N PRO A 32 5.31 -7.81 5.69
CA PRO A 32 6.72 -7.81 6.09
C PRO A 32 6.99 -6.77 7.18
N THR A 33 7.93 -7.06 8.05
CA THR A 33 8.32 -6.13 9.10
C THR A 33 8.95 -4.87 8.51
N ILE A 34 8.42 -3.72 8.89
CA ILE A 34 8.99 -2.40 8.58
C ILE A 34 9.27 -1.68 9.90
N GLU A 35 10.53 -1.38 10.13
CA GLU A 35 10.96 -0.61 11.29
C GLU A 35 11.25 0.83 10.89
N GLY A 36 10.85 1.78 11.73
CA GLY A 36 11.12 3.18 11.48
C GLY A 36 10.85 4.08 12.69
N GLU A 37 11.12 5.35 12.49
CA GLU A 37 10.82 6.39 13.47
C GLU A 37 9.86 7.40 12.85
N THR A 38 8.79 7.69 13.56
CA THR A 38 7.84 8.73 13.14
C THR A 38 8.47 10.12 13.25
N ILE A 39 7.90 11.09 12.56
CA ILE A 39 8.39 12.48 12.66
C ILE A 39 8.15 13.14 14.05
N SER A 40 7.42 12.47 14.94
CA SER A 40 7.34 12.83 16.37
C SER A 40 8.48 12.26 17.21
N GLY A 41 9.25 11.27 16.68
CA GLY A 41 10.33 10.59 17.39
C GLY A 41 9.91 9.25 18.00
N ARG A 42 8.70 8.74 17.69
CA ARG A 42 8.24 7.43 18.18
C ARG A 42 8.78 6.31 17.28
N LYS A 43 9.44 5.32 17.86
CA LYS A 43 9.82 4.09 17.15
C LYS A 43 8.61 3.22 16.90
N VAL A 44 8.46 2.71 15.70
CA VAL A 44 7.34 1.89 15.24
C VAL A 44 7.86 0.69 14.50
N ILE A 45 7.29 -0.48 14.78
CA ILE A 45 7.51 -1.72 14.05
C ILE A 45 6.16 -2.18 13.51
N LEU A 46 5.99 -2.12 12.19
CA LEU A 46 4.79 -2.62 11.51
C LEU A 46 5.02 -4.08 11.09
N PRO A 47 3.99 -4.94 11.13
CA PRO A 47 2.61 -4.68 11.53
C PRO A 47 2.35 -4.70 13.04
N ASP A 48 3.35 -4.99 13.88
CA ASP A 48 3.16 -5.22 15.32
C ASP A 48 2.48 -4.04 16.03
N ALA A 49 2.85 -2.81 15.67
CA ALA A 49 2.25 -1.60 16.25
C ALA A 49 0.75 -1.44 15.96
N SER A 50 0.23 -2.13 14.96
CA SER A 50 -1.18 -2.10 14.57
C SER A 50 -1.95 -3.37 14.89
N ARG A 51 -1.32 -4.38 15.54
CA ARG A 51 -2.02 -5.61 15.92
C ARG A 51 -3.26 -5.35 16.77
N GLY A 52 -4.33 -6.08 16.50
CA GLY A 52 -5.63 -5.88 17.14
C GLY A 52 -6.45 -4.75 16.54
N LYS A 53 -5.98 -4.15 15.44
CA LYS A 53 -6.68 -3.09 14.71
C LYS A 53 -6.66 -3.35 13.21
N ILE A 54 -7.68 -2.88 12.51
CA ILE A 54 -7.63 -2.71 11.06
C ILE A 54 -6.72 -1.54 10.77
N ALA A 55 -5.66 -1.76 9.99
CA ALA A 55 -4.66 -0.72 9.71
C ALA A 55 -4.61 -0.36 8.22
N VAL A 56 -4.53 0.93 7.94
CA VAL A 56 -4.30 1.46 6.59
C VAL A 56 -2.89 2.02 6.49
N LEU A 57 -2.10 1.48 5.57
CA LEU A 57 -0.74 1.93 5.27
C LEU A 57 -0.76 2.65 3.93
N ILE A 58 -0.29 3.90 3.88
CA ILE A 58 -0.28 4.75 2.69
C ILE A 58 1.16 5.05 2.32
N PHE A 59 1.64 4.45 1.23
CA PHE A 59 2.99 4.64 0.71
C PHE A 59 3.02 5.71 -0.37
N GLY A 60 4.07 6.52 -0.35
CA GLY A 60 4.44 7.42 -1.42
C GLY A 60 5.92 7.27 -1.73
N PHE A 61 6.28 7.04 -3.01
CA PHE A 61 7.65 6.72 -3.41
C PHE A 61 8.39 7.89 -4.05
N THR A 62 7.68 8.95 -4.38
CA THR A 62 8.26 10.11 -5.07
C THR A 62 7.77 11.42 -4.47
N LYS A 63 8.38 12.51 -4.89
CA LYS A 63 7.90 13.85 -4.51
C LYS A 63 6.50 14.14 -5.06
N SER A 64 6.19 13.64 -6.25
CA SER A 64 4.88 13.83 -6.91
C SER A 64 3.77 13.05 -6.20
N SER A 65 4.07 11.89 -5.61
CA SER A 65 3.10 11.12 -4.84
C SER A 65 2.68 11.76 -3.50
N LYS A 66 3.34 12.87 -3.11
CA LYS A 66 3.01 13.60 -1.86
C LYS A 66 1.56 14.07 -1.83
N GLU A 67 1.09 14.68 -2.92
CA GLU A 67 -0.26 15.24 -2.99
C GLU A 67 -1.33 14.15 -2.96
N PRO A 68 -1.30 13.11 -3.83
CA PRO A 68 -2.27 12.01 -3.74
C PRO A 68 -2.21 11.27 -2.40
N SER A 69 -1.02 11.00 -1.84
CA SER A 69 -0.91 10.35 -0.52
C SER A 69 -1.53 11.21 0.60
N GLY A 70 -1.34 12.53 0.54
CA GLY A 70 -1.97 13.46 1.48
C GLY A 70 -3.49 13.46 1.36
N ALA A 71 -4.03 13.53 0.14
CA ALA A 71 -5.47 13.52 -0.10
C ALA A 71 -6.14 12.23 0.41
N TRP A 72 -5.53 11.08 0.16
CA TRP A 72 -5.97 9.79 0.72
C TRP A 72 -5.93 9.80 2.25
N ALA A 73 -4.82 10.22 2.85
CA ALA A 73 -4.66 10.23 4.29
C ALA A 73 -5.66 11.17 4.99
N ASP A 74 -5.89 12.35 4.45
CA ASP A 74 -6.84 13.31 5.00
C ASP A 74 -8.25 12.74 5.01
N ARG A 75 -8.65 12.06 3.95
CA ARG A 75 -9.99 11.50 3.84
C ARG A 75 -10.17 10.26 4.73
N VAL A 76 -9.18 9.36 4.75
CA VAL A 76 -9.16 8.18 5.64
C VAL A 76 -9.19 8.62 7.10
N GLN A 77 -8.37 9.59 7.48
CA GLN A 77 -8.34 10.11 8.84
C GLN A 77 -9.66 10.77 9.26
N ALA A 78 -10.28 11.53 8.35
CA ALA A 78 -11.55 12.19 8.65
C ALA A 78 -12.69 11.19 8.91
N GLU A 79 -12.70 10.05 8.20
CA GLU A 79 -13.78 9.05 8.32
C GLU A 79 -13.51 8.01 9.40
N PHE A 80 -12.27 7.55 9.51
CA PHE A 80 -11.93 6.40 10.37
C PHE A 80 -11.06 6.74 11.57
N GLY A 81 -10.37 7.88 11.58
CA GLY A 81 -9.33 8.17 12.57
C GLY A 81 -9.78 8.19 14.03
N SER A 82 -11.08 8.39 14.30
CA SER A 82 -11.65 8.32 15.65
C SER A 82 -12.31 6.98 15.96
N ARG A 83 -12.31 6.02 15.04
CA ARG A 83 -12.97 4.73 15.26
C ARG A 83 -12.09 3.81 16.12
N ALA A 84 -12.70 3.21 17.13
CA ALA A 84 -12.05 2.14 17.87
C ALA A 84 -11.71 0.98 16.93
N GLY A 85 -10.54 0.35 17.13
CA GLY A 85 -10.07 -0.74 16.27
C GLY A 85 -9.52 -0.32 14.92
N PHE A 86 -9.24 0.97 14.70
CA PHE A 86 -8.64 1.50 13.48
C PHE A 86 -7.29 2.16 13.77
N GLU A 87 -6.37 2.04 12.80
CA GLU A 87 -5.07 2.72 12.79
C GLU A 87 -4.69 3.11 11.35
N MET A 88 -3.90 4.15 11.17
CA MET A 88 -3.40 4.55 9.86
C MET A 88 -1.96 5.05 9.96
N TYR A 89 -1.11 4.72 8.98
CA TYR A 89 0.22 5.26 8.82
C TYR A 89 0.45 5.81 7.43
N GLN A 90 1.09 6.98 7.35
CA GLN A 90 1.68 7.50 6.12
C GLN A 90 3.17 7.15 6.09
N LEU A 91 3.61 6.55 5.01
CA LEU A 91 4.93 5.94 4.84
C LEU A 91 5.61 6.49 3.58
N PRO A 92 6.09 7.76 3.59
CA PRO A 92 6.90 8.25 2.47
C PRO A 92 8.23 7.53 2.42
N VAL A 93 8.56 6.95 1.27
CA VAL A 93 9.81 6.22 1.03
C VAL A 93 10.86 7.20 0.53
N LEU A 94 12.00 7.28 1.22
CA LEU A 94 13.06 8.29 1.01
C LEU A 94 14.41 7.67 0.63
N GLU A 95 14.47 6.39 0.28
CA GLU A 95 15.73 5.73 -0.03
C GLU A 95 16.49 6.39 -1.17
N ASP A 96 15.78 6.80 -2.23
CA ASP A 96 16.34 7.54 -3.37
C ASP A 96 16.77 8.98 -3.04
N VAL A 97 16.37 9.50 -1.87
CA VAL A 97 16.81 10.83 -1.42
C VAL A 97 18.24 10.74 -0.90
N PRO A 98 19.19 11.55 -1.41
CA PRO A 98 20.57 11.54 -0.94
C PRO A 98 20.66 11.74 0.58
N ARG A 99 21.44 10.91 1.27
CA ARG A 99 21.52 10.86 2.74
C ARG A 99 21.79 12.23 3.39
N PHE A 100 22.65 13.05 2.74
CA PHE A 100 23.04 14.35 3.27
C PHE A 100 21.91 15.39 3.29
N ILE A 101 20.81 15.20 2.54
CA ILE A 101 19.64 16.08 2.55
C ILE A 101 18.40 15.47 3.21
N ARG A 102 18.40 14.16 3.55
CA ARG A 102 17.23 13.49 4.16
C ARG A 102 16.73 14.21 5.40
N GLY A 103 17.61 14.62 6.31
CA GLY A 103 17.25 15.34 7.51
C GLY A 103 16.51 16.66 7.21
N MET A 104 16.92 17.38 6.15
CA MET A 104 16.23 18.59 5.69
C MET A 104 14.84 18.25 5.14
N VAL A 105 14.72 17.18 4.35
CA VAL A 105 13.45 16.71 3.78
C VAL A 105 12.49 16.31 4.91
N ILE A 106 12.93 15.49 5.87
CA ILE A 106 12.13 15.09 7.04
C ILE A 106 11.70 16.31 7.88
N SER A 107 12.61 17.25 8.09
CA SER A 107 12.27 18.51 8.80
C SER A 107 11.21 19.32 8.05
N GLY A 108 11.28 19.35 6.71
CA GLY A 108 10.26 19.97 5.87
C GLY A 108 8.90 19.25 5.97
N MET A 109 8.90 17.92 5.99
CA MET A 109 7.69 17.12 6.19
C MET A 109 7.05 17.40 7.55
N LYS A 110 7.86 17.44 8.61
CA LYS A 110 7.38 17.75 9.98
C LYS A 110 6.63 19.08 10.08
N LYS A 111 7.05 20.08 9.31
CA LYS A 111 6.36 21.40 9.26
C LYS A 111 5.02 21.34 8.52
N GLY A 112 4.91 20.44 7.52
CA GLY A 112 3.71 20.30 6.68
C GLY A 112 2.67 19.30 7.22
N VAL A 113 3.06 18.43 8.17
CA VAL A 113 2.16 17.41 8.74
C VAL A 113 1.49 17.96 10.00
N ARG A 114 0.16 17.83 10.08
CA ARG A 114 -0.63 18.22 11.26
C ARG A 114 -0.10 17.51 12.52
N GLU A 115 -0.09 18.20 13.66
CA GLU A 115 0.51 17.71 14.89
C GLU A 115 -0.06 16.36 15.33
N ASN A 116 -1.38 16.20 15.27
CA ASN A 116 -2.08 14.96 15.61
C ASN A 116 -1.81 13.79 14.66
N MET A 117 -1.16 14.03 13.50
CA MET A 117 -0.78 13.01 12.54
C MET A 117 0.70 12.63 12.62
N ARG A 118 1.51 13.34 13.41
CA ARG A 118 2.96 13.11 13.45
C ARG A 118 3.35 11.75 14.01
N ASP A 119 2.56 11.18 14.91
CA ASP A 119 2.76 9.82 15.45
C ASP A 119 2.46 8.71 14.44
N HIS A 120 1.80 9.05 13.35
CA HIS A 120 1.38 8.14 12.28
C HIS A 120 2.07 8.45 10.94
N PHE A 121 3.04 9.36 10.95
CA PHE A 121 3.81 9.71 9.76
C PHE A 121 5.25 9.22 9.94
N MET A 122 5.61 8.13 9.24
CA MET A 122 6.87 7.42 9.39
C MET A 122 7.63 7.38 8.06
N PRO A 123 8.64 8.24 7.86
CA PRO A 123 9.52 8.17 6.70
C PRO A 123 10.30 6.86 6.68
N ILE A 124 10.36 6.20 5.52
CA ILE A 124 11.09 4.96 5.30
C ILE A 124 12.36 5.27 4.52
N GLU A 125 13.51 4.92 5.07
CA GLU A 125 14.82 5.24 4.49
C GLU A 125 15.54 4.05 3.85
N GLN A 126 14.94 2.86 3.90
CA GLN A 126 15.51 1.59 3.43
C GLN A 126 14.43 0.70 2.85
N HIS A 127 14.84 -0.36 2.11
CA HIS A 127 13.96 -1.40 1.58
C HIS A 127 12.97 -0.93 0.51
N GLU A 128 13.30 0.12 -0.23
CA GLU A 128 12.41 0.66 -1.29
C GLU A 128 12.06 -0.39 -2.34
N SER A 129 13.04 -1.21 -2.76
CA SER A 129 12.80 -2.25 -3.78
C SER A 129 11.81 -3.32 -3.30
N GLU A 130 11.91 -3.75 -2.05
CA GLU A 130 10.98 -4.71 -1.45
C GLU A 130 9.59 -4.11 -1.26
N LEU A 131 9.52 -2.84 -0.85
CA LEU A 131 8.26 -2.12 -0.72
C LEU A 131 7.59 -1.89 -2.07
N LYS A 132 8.35 -1.57 -3.12
CA LYS A 132 7.83 -1.47 -4.49
C LYS A 132 7.25 -2.80 -4.98
N GLN A 133 7.90 -3.93 -4.67
CA GLN A 133 7.36 -5.25 -4.97
C GLN A 133 6.08 -5.52 -4.17
N LEU A 134 6.08 -5.21 -2.87
CA LEU A 134 4.95 -5.40 -1.97
C LEU A 134 3.68 -4.70 -2.47
N VAL A 135 3.80 -3.45 -2.92
CA VAL A 135 2.67 -2.66 -3.41
C VAL A 135 2.38 -2.85 -4.90
N SER A 136 3.13 -3.73 -5.60
CA SER A 136 3.06 -3.89 -7.06
C SER A 136 3.23 -2.55 -7.80
N TYR A 137 4.30 -1.81 -7.44
CA TYR A 137 4.58 -0.47 -7.92
C TYR A 137 4.57 -0.36 -9.45
N LYS A 138 3.86 0.64 -9.98
CA LYS A 138 3.72 0.89 -11.42
C LYS A 138 3.89 2.35 -11.79
N GLU A 139 3.18 3.24 -11.11
CA GLU A 139 3.08 4.65 -11.47
C GLU A 139 3.77 5.53 -10.43
N HIS A 140 4.62 6.44 -10.89
CA HIS A 140 5.45 7.30 -10.03
C HIS A 140 4.65 8.23 -9.12
N ASP A 141 3.51 8.71 -9.62
CA ASP A 141 2.74 9.77 -8.97
C ASP A 141 1.62 9.23 -8.09
N ASP A 142 1.45 7.90 -8.07
CA ASP A 142 0.38 7.27 -7.30
C ASP A 142 0.68 7.22 -5.79
N ALA A 143 -0.39 7.28 -5.00
CA ALA A 143 -0.40 6.74 -3.65
C ALA A 143 -0.68 5.24 -3.71
N TYR A 144 -0.02 4.46 -2.86
CA TYR A 144 -0.22 3.02 -2.73
C TYR A 144 -0.77 2.72 -1.34
N LEU A 145 -1.89 2.03 -1.28
CA LEU A 145 -2.58 1.72 -0.04
C LEU A 145 -2.63 0.22 0.21
N ILE A 146 -2.30 -0.16 1.43
CA ILE A 146 -2.46 -1.53 1.94
C ILE A 146 -3.39 -1.47 3.15
N VAL A 147 -4.34 -2.41 3.23
CA VAL A 147 -5.15 -2.62 4.43
C VAL A 147 -4.71 -3.92 5.10
N LEU A 148 -4.45 -3.84 6.39
CA LEU A 148 -4.12 -4.98 7.23
C LEU A 148 -5.32 -5.33 8.12
N ASP A 149 -5.51 -6.63 8.33
CA ASP A 149 -6.40 -7.13 9.39
C ASP A 149 -5.77 -7.02 10.79
N THR A 150 -6.51 -7.41 11.81
CA THR A 150 -6.08 -7.38 13.22
C THR A 150 -4.89 -8.28 13.52
N THR A 151 -4.56 -9.21 12.64
CA THR A 151 -3.42 -10.13 12.76
C THR A 151 -2.20 -9.70 11.95
N GLY A 152 -2.32 -8.62 11.17
CA GLY A 152 -1.26 -8.06 10.34
C GLY A 152 -1.15 -8.69 8.95
N HIS A 153 -2.20 -9.41 8.48
CA HIS A 153 -2.25 -9.88 7.10
C HIS A 153 -2.77 -8.81 6.17
N ILE A 154 -2.26 -8.79 4.96
CA ILE A 154 -2.70 -7.92 3.89
C ILE A 154 -4.04 -8.44 3.36
N VAL A 155 -5.11 -7.67 3.53
CA VAL A 155 -6.46 -8.06 3.12
C VAL A 155 -7.00 -7.24 1.96
N HIS A 156 -6.41 -6.08 1.69
CA HIS A 156 -6.77 -5.26 0.53
C HIS A 156 -5.58 -4.41 0.08
N GLN A 157 -5.49 -4.18 -1.24
CA GLN A 157 -4.51 -3.28 -1.85
C GLN A 157 -5.15 -2.46 -2.96
N THR A 158 -4.78 -1.18 -3.03
CA THR A 158 -5.15 -0.30 -4.14
C THR A 158 -4.07 0.75 -4.37
N HIS A 159 -4.07 1.39 -5.51
CA HIS A 159 -3.17 2.51 -5.81
C HIS A 159 -3.84 3.53 -6.73
N GLY A 160 -3.29 4.71 -6.79
CA GLY A 160 -3.72 5.75 -7.72
C GLY A 160 -3.93 7.11 -7.08
N PRO A 161 -4.24 8.12 -7.91
CA PRO A 161 -4.65 9.42 -7.43
C PRO A 161 -5.97 9.31 -6.66
N PHE A 162 -6.14 10.20 -5.70
CA PHE A 162 -7.40 10.28 -4.97
C PHE A 162 -8.56 10.65 -5.90
N SER A 163 -9.70 9.96 -5.74
CA SER A 163 -10.99 10.35 -6.31
C SER A 163 -12.13 9.83 -5.43
N ASP A 164 -13.27 10.52 -5.42
CA ASP A 164 -14.43 10.10 -4.61
C ASP A 164 -14.95 8.71 -4.98
N ALA A 165 -14.85 8.31 -6.24
CA ALA A 165 -15.26 6.99 -6.69
C ALA A 165 -14.37 5.91 -6.09
N ARG A 166 -13.05 6.03 -6.24
CA ARG A 166 -12.06 5.10 -5.65
C ARG A 166 -12.13 5.08 -4.13
N TYR A 167 -12.31 6.26 -3.53
CA TYR A 167 -12.43 6.35 -2.09
C TYR A 167 -13.65 5.59 -1.56
N ARG A 168 -14.80 5.68 -2.23
CA ARG A 168 -16.02 4.94 -1.82
C ARG A 168 -15.80 3.42 -1.84
N GLU A 169 -15.16 2.91 -2.89
CA GLU A 169 -14.82 1.47 -2.96
C GLU A 169 -13.91 1.06 -1.81
N PHE A 170 -12.86 1.82 -1.59
CA PHE A 170 -11.91 1.59 -0.51
C PHE A 170 -12.56 1.69 0.88
N SER A 171 -13.34 2.74 1.14
CA SER A 171 -13.96 2.96 2.44
C SER A 171 -15.01 1.88 2.78
N ASN A 172 -15.76 1.41 1.79
CA ASN A 172 -16.68 0.28 1.97
C ASN A 172 -15.94 -0.97 2.45
N GLU A 173 -14.76 -1.25 1.90
CA GLU A 173 -13.95 -2.40 2.31
C GLU A 173 -13.42 -2.24 3.74
N VAL A 174 -12.89 -1.07 4.10
CA VAL A 174 -12.45 -0.78 5.47
C VAL A 174 -13.62 -0.87 6.46
N GLN A 175 -14.80 -0.36 6.11
CA GLN A 175 -16.00 -0.46 6.95
C GLN A 175 -16.45 -1.90 7.16
N ARG A 176 -16.41 -2.71 6.09
CA ARG A 176 -16.72 -4.14 6.15
C ARG A 176 -15.82 -4.87 7.14
N LEU A 177 -14.50 -4.65 7.04
CA LEU A 177 -13.50 -5.24 7.93
C LEU A 177 -13.73 -4.82 9.39
N LEU A 178 -13.92 -3.52 9.65
CA LEU A 178 -14.21 -3.00 11.00
C LEU A 178 -15.51 -3.54 11.59
N SER A 179 -16.46 -3.96 10.77
CA SER A 179 -17.73 -4.53 11.22
C SER A 179 -17.62 -6.01 11.58
N GLN A 180 -16.66 -6.72 11.02
CA GLN A 180 -16.41 -8.15 11.29
C GLN A 180 -15.64 -8.39 12.60
N GLU A 181 -14.94 -7.38 13.11
CA GLU A 181 -14.11 -7.44 14.32
C GLU A 181 -14.89 -7.05 15.61
N ARG A 182 -16.19 -6.81 15.51
CA ARG A 182 -17.08 -6.54 16.65
C ARG A 182 -17.75 -7.81 17.12
#